data_df11316a6e90e62b2e8c5941653ca45b
#
_entry.id   df11316a6e90e62b2e8c5941653ca45b
#
_cell.length_a   1.000
_cell.length_b   1.000
_cell.length_c   1.000
_cell.angle_alpha   90.00
_cell.angle_beta   90.00
_cell.angle_gamma   90.00
#
_symmetry.space_group_name_H-M   'P 1'
#
loop_
_entity.id
_entity.type
_entity.pdbx_description
1 polymer ?
#
loop_
_entity_poly.entity_id
_entity_poly.type
_entity_poly.pdbx_seq_one_letter_code
_entity_poly.pdbx_strand_id
1 'polypeptide(L)'
;MSKIFLSGILIIMFFFNNLVKAEYEKIFYDLKIEGITGDIIDFKEYENKAVLVVNTASYCGFTNQYEELQELWDTYKSKGLIVLGIPSNTFNQEKKDNEEVKKFCEVNFNINFPLSTITEIKGDNAH
;
A
#
# COMPACT_ATOMS: atom_id res chain seq x y z
N MET A 1 48.49 18.06 41.62
CA MET A 1 47.84 18.62 40.41
C MET A 1 47.34 17.48 39.52
N SER A 2 46.38 16.68 39.94
CA SER A 2 45.83 15.60 39.09
C SER A 2 44.38 15.21 39.42
N LYS A 3 43.52 16.16 39.77
CA LYS A 3 42.09 15.90 40.07
C LYS A 3 41.08 16.65 39.18
N ILE A 4 41.54 17.37 38.18
CA ILE A 4 40.65 18.21 37.34
C ILE A 4 40.35 17.56 35.98
N PHE A 5 41.11 16.52 35.56
CA PHE A 5 40.95 15.92 34.24
C PHE A 5 39.88 14.80 34.14
N LEU A 6 39.37 14.28 35.26
CA LEU A 6 38.40 13.19 35.26
C LEU A 6 36.94 13.66 35.21
N SER A 7 36.67 14.94 35.52
CA SER A 7 35.30 15.48 35.54
C SER A 7 34.79 15.90 34.17
N GLY A 8 35.70 16.19 33.21
CA GLY A 8 35.31 16.65 31.88
C GLY A 8 34.85 15.53 30.93
N ILE A 9 35.34 14.30 31.16
CA ILE A 9 35.01 13.16 30.26
C ILE A 9 33.62 12.57 30.57
N LEU A 10 33.17 12.69 31.81
CA LEU A 10 31.86 12.15 32.22
C LEU A 10 30.67 12.98 31.68
N ILE A 11 30.88 14.27 31.43
CA ILE A 11 29.82 15.19 30.94
C ILE A 11 29.58 15.00 29.45
N ILE A 12 30.60 14.58 28.66
CA ILE A 12 30.49 14.39 27.22
C ILE A 12 29.70 13.12 26.89
N MET A 13 29.68 12.10 27.73
CA MET A 13 28.92 10.87 27.52
C MET A 13 27.40 11.02 27.70
N PHE A 14 26.93 12.07 28.37
CA PHE A 14 25.48 12.27 28.57
C PHE A 14 24.76 12.97 27.42
N PHE A 15 25.47 13.52 26.43
CA PHE A 15 24.85 14.24 25.32
C PHE A 15 24.63 13.41 24.06
N PHE A 16 25.08 12.17 24.01
CA PHE A 16 24.94 11.32 22.82
C PHE A 16 23.77 10.33 22.84
N ASN A 17 22.88 10.38 23.82
CA ASN A 17 21.71 9.51 23.91
C ASN A 17 20.43 10.14 23.35
N ASN A 18 20.51 11.17 22.53
CA ASN A 18 19.40 11.52 21.66
C ASN A 18 19.46 10.61 20.41
N LEU A 19 19.14 9.34 20.60
CA LEU A 19 18.66 8.50 19.52
C LEU A 19 17.49 9.24 18.88
N VAL A 20 17.68 9.72 17.67
CA VAL A 20 16.60 10.20 16.83
C VAL A 20 15.66 9.01 16.66
N LYS A 21 14.63 8.96 17.48
CA LYS A 21 13.49 8.08 17.25
C LYS A 21 12.87 8.61 15.97
N ALA A 22 13.11 7.93 14.84
CA ALA A 22 12.30 8.13 13.66
C ALA A 22 10.88 7.70 14.06
N GLU A 23 10.05 8.66 14.41
CA GLU A 23 8.66 8.45 14.72
C GLU A 23 7.94 8.26 13.37
N TYR A 24 7.70 7.01 12.99
CA TYR A 24 6.79 6.71 11.91
C TYR A 24 5.38 7.04 12.43
N GLU A 25 4.77 8.11 11.91
CA GLU A 25 3.42 8.50 12.30
C GLU A 25 2.37 7.43 11.98
N LYS A 26 2.59 6.64 10.92
CA LYS A 26 1.72 5.52 10.53
C LYS A 26 2.52 4.40 9.87
N ILE A 27 2.18 3.18 10.19
CA ILE A 27 2.64 2.00 9.46
C ILE A 27 1.56 1.57 8.46
N PHE A 28 1.92 0.72 7.49
CA PHE A 28 1.00 0.22 6.47
C PHE A 28 -0.31 -0.33 7.05
N TYR A 29 -0.23 -1.07 8.15
CA TYR A 29 -1.41 -1.71 8.77
C TYR A 29 -2.33 -0.75 9.54
N ASP A 30 -1.94 0.52 9.71
CA ASP A 30 -2.81 1.57 10.27
C ASP A 30 -3.64 2.28 9.20
N LEU A 31 -3.44 1.93 7.93
CA LEU A 31 -4.12 2.54 6.80
C LEU A 31 -5.43 1.82 6.48
N LYS A 32 -6.33 2.57 5.87
CA LYS A 32 -7.60 2.09 5.32
C LYS A 32 -7.84 2.74 3.97
N ILE A 33 -8.47 2.00 3.07
CA ILE A 33 -8.88 2.53 1.77
C ILE A 33 -10.33 2.10 1.49
N GLU A 34 -11.05 2.90 0.74
CA GLU A 34 -12.39 2.53 0.29
C GLU A 34 -12.29 1.48 -0.83
N GLY A 35 -13.00 0.39 -0.67
CA GLY A 35 -13.14 -0.66 -1.67
C GLY A 35 -14.07 -0.26 -2.81
N ILE A 36 -13.93 -0.92 -3.97
CA ILE A 36 -14.68 -0.59 -5.18
C ILE A 36 -16.20 -0.72 -5.04
N THR A 37 -16.66 -1.44 -4.03
CA THR A 37 -18.07 -1.62 -3.67
C THR A 37 -18.54 -0.68 -2.56
N GLY A 38 -17.66 0.24 -2.07
CA GLY A 38 -17.97 1.20 -1.01
C GLY A 38 -17.73 0.68 0.41
N ASP A 39 -17.27 -0.55 0.57
CA ASP A 39 -16.81 -1.11 1.84
C ASP A 39 -15.42 -0.54 2.21
N ILE A 40 -15.03 -0.66 3.47
CA ILE A 40 -13.70 -0.25 3.91
C ILE A 40 -12.76 -1.44 3.91
N ILE A 41 -11.67 -1.35 3.15
CA ILE A 41 -10.54 -2.28 3.22
C ILE A 41 -9.62 -1.80 4.35
N ASP A 42 -9.61 -2.52 5.47
CA ASP A 42 -8.76 -2.24 6.63
C ASP A 42 -7.47 -3.06 6.52
N PHE A 43 -6.34 -2.38 6.34
CA PHE A 43 -5.05 -3.07 6.14
C PHE A 43 -4.56 -3.79 7.40
N LYS A 44 -5.18 -3.55 8.55
CA LYS A 44 -4.94 -4.33 9.77
C LYS A 44 -5.26 -5.81 9.57
N GLU A 45 -6.23 -6.15 8.73
CA GLU A 45 -6.58 -7.53 8.37
C GLU A 45 -5.49 -8.24 7.55
N TYR A 46 -4.51 -7.47 7.06
CA TYR A 46 -3.39 -7.97 6.27
C TYR A 46 -2.12 -8.20 7.09
N GLU A 47 -2.16 -8.01 8.42
CA GLU A 47 -1.04 -8.33 9.30
C GLU A 47 -0.60 -9.78 9.11
N ASN A 48 0.72 -9.99 9.10
CA ASN A 48 1.37 -11.29 8.85
C ASN A 48 1.09 -11.92 7.46
N LYS A 49 0.61 -11.13 6.50
CA LYS A 49 0.43 -11.54 5.11
C LYS A 49 1.41 -10.79 4.19
N ALA A 50 1.76 -11.42 3.07
CA ALA A 50 2.42 -10.72 1.99
C ALA A 50 1.38 -9.91 1.22
N VAL A 51 1.62 -8.62 0.98
CA VAL A 51 0.67 -7.75 0.26
C VAL A 51 1.33 -7.24 -1.01
N LEU A 52 0.73 -7.57 -2.15
CA LEU A 52 1.08 -7.03 -3.46
C LEU A 52 0.08 -5.93 -3.81
N VAL A 53 0.52 -4.68 -3.74
CA VAL A 53 -0.27 -3.51 -4.16
C VAL A 53 0.08 -3.16 -5.60
N VAL A 54 -0.92 -3.09 -6.47
CA VAL A 54 -0.74 -2.85 -7.91
C VAL A 54 -1.63 -1.72 -8.38
N ASN A 55 -1.04 -0.68 -8.97
CA ASN A 55 -1.82 0.31 -9.70
C ASN A 55 -2.34 -0.30 -11.00
N THR A 56 -3.62 -0.14 -11.26
CA THR A 56 -4.29 -0.75 -12.41
C THR A 56 -5.04 0.27 -13.26
N ALA A 57 -5.31 -0.08 -14.51
CA ALA A 57 -6.12 0.71 -15.42
C ALA A 57 -6.71 -0.17 -16.53
N SER A 58 -7.96 0.12 -16.94
CA SER A 58 -8.71 -0.68 -17.93
C SER A 58 -8.26 -0.48 -19.39
N TYR A 59 -7.57 0.63 -19.68
CA TYR A 59 -7.13 0.99 -21.05
C TYR A 59 -5.59 1.10 -21.15
N CYS A 60 -4.86 0.44 -20.28
CA CYS A 60 -3.40 0.42 -20.27
C CYS A 60 -2.87 -0.65 -21.24
N GLY A 61 -1.68 -0.44 -21.79
CA GLY A 61 -0.99 -1.47 -22.59
C GLY A 61 -0.65 -2.74 -21.80
N PHE A 62 -0.68 -2.67 -20.47
CA PHE A 62 -0.41 -3.78 -19.54
C PHE A 62 -1.69 -4.39 -18.93
N THR A 63 -2.88 -4.01 -19.41
CA THR A 63 -4.17 -4.49 -18.86
C THR A 63 -4.27 -6.02 -18.84
N ASN A 64 -3.66 -6.72 -19.80
CA ASN A 64 -3.65 -8.19 -19.83
C ASN A 64 -2.96 -8.84 -18.61
N GLN A 65 -2.12 -8.10 -17.86
CA GLN A 65 -1.54 -8.58 -16.61
C GLN A 65 -2.57 -8.88 -15.51
N TYR A 66 -3.81 -8.44 -15.68
CA TYR A 66 -4.91 -8.85 -14.80
C TYR A 66 -5.08 -10.37 -14.72
N GLU A 67 -4.87 -11.10 -15.81
CA GLU A 67 -4.95 -12.57 -15.82
C GLU A 67 -3.90 -13.18 -14.89
N GLU A 68 -2.64 -12.72 -15.00
CA GLU A 68 -1.53 -13.21 -14.17
C GLU A 68 -1.73 -12.84 -12.69
N LEU A 69 -2.27 -11.65 -12.40
CA LEU A 69 -2.60 -11.22 -11.04
C LEU A 69 -3.71 -12.07 -10.43
N GLN A 70 -4.73 -12.43 -11.22
CA GLN A 70 -5.80 -13.32 -10.77
C GLN A 70 -5.28 -14.74 -10.50
N GLU A 71 -4.43 -15.27 -11.38
CA GLU A 71 -3.80 -16.58 -11.19
C GLU A 71 -2.93 -16.59 -9.93
N LEU A 72 -2.14 -15.54 -9.72
CA LEU A 72 -1.32 -15.36 -8.53
C LEU A 72 -2.18 -15.34 -7.25
N TRP A 73 -3.26 -14.57 -7.26
CA TRP A 73 -4.22 -14.51 -6.17
C TRP A 73 -4.83 -15.89 -5.86
N ASP A 74 -5.35 -16.58 -6.87
CA ASP A 74 -5.97 -17.89 -6.69
C ASP A 74 -5.00 -18.94 -6.15
N THR A 75 -3.74 -18.88 -6.57
CA THR A 75 -2.70 -19.82 -6.14
C THR A 75 -2.22 -19.59 -4.71
N TYR A 76 -2.16 -18.34 -4.26
CA TYR A 76 -1.46 -17.99 -3.01
C TYR A 76 -2.32 -17.33 -1.94
N LYS A 77 -3.58 -16.97 -2.21
CA LYS A 77 -4.48 -16.37 -1.18
C LYS A 77 -4.61 -17.24 0.08
N SER A 78 -4.70 -18.55 -0.08
CA SER A 78 -4.77 -19.50 1.05
C SER A 78 -3.43 -19.66 1.78
N LYS A 79 -2.33 -19.18 1.19
CA LYS A 79 -0.97 -19.22 1.74
C LYS A 79 -0.54 -17.87 2.34
N GLY A 80 -1.47 -16.91 2.42
CA GLY A 80 -1.21 -15.62 3.04
C GLY A 80 -0.76 -14.51 2.09
N LEU A 81 -1.04 -14.62 0.77
CA LEU A 81 -0.87 -13.51 -0.16
C LEU A 81 -2.17 -12.71 -0.27
N ILE A 82 -2.05 -11.40 -0.22
CA ILE A 82 -3.08 -10.44 -0.64
C ILE A 82 -2.61 -9.78 -1.94
N VAL A 83 -3.47 -9.77 -2.94
CA VAL A 83 -3.34 -8.89 -4.12
C VAL A 83 -4.36 -7.77 -3.94
N LEU A 84 -3.92 -6.52 -3.99
CA LEU A 84 -4.76 -5.33 -3.88
C LEU A 84 -4.58 -4.48 -5.13
N GLY A 85 -5.59 -4.40 -5.97
CA GLY A 85 -5.60 -3.52 -7.13
C GLY A 85 -6.06 -2.11 -6.76
N ILE A 86 -5.35 -1.11 -7.27
CA ILE A 86 -5.65 0.31 -7.10
C ILE A 86 -5.95 0.90 -8.48
N PRO A 87 -7.21 0.89 -8.94
CA PRO A 87 -7.59 1.53 -10.19
C PRO A 87 -7.29 3.02 -10.15
N SER A 88 -6.69 3.55 -11.22
CA SER A 88 -6.37 4.98 -11.28
C SER A 88 -6.59 5.56 -12.66
N ASN A 89 -7.23 6.73 -12.70
CA ASN A 89 -7.37 7.51 -13.91
C ASN A 89 -6.34 8.66 -14.03
N THR A 90 -5.32 8.66 -13.20
CA THR A 90 -4.26 9.69 -13.21
C THR A 90 -3.61 9.87 -14.59
N PHE A 91 -3.60 8.82 -15.40
CA PHE A 91 -3.05 8.83 -16.77
C PHE A 91 -4.12 8.79 -17.87
N ASN A 92 -5.39 9.04 -17.55
CA ASN A 92 -6.53 8.98 -18.47
C ASN A 92 -6.68 7.60 -19.15
N GLN A 93 -6.43 6.53 -18.40
CA GLN A 93 -6.46 5.15 -18.88
C GLN A 93 -7.45 4.25 -18.12
N GLU A 94 -8.34 4.85 -17.31
CA GLU A 94 -9.33 4.11 -16.55
C GLU A 94 -10.76 4.38 -17.03
N LYS A 95 -11.69 3.51 -16.62
CA LYS A 95 -13.13 3.68 -16.80
C LYS A 95 -13.63 4.90 -16.04
N LYS A 96 -14.85 5.32 -16.36
CA LYS A 96 -15.45 6.53 -15.86
C LYS A 96 -15.75 6.49 -14.36
N ASP A 97 -16.20 5.34 -13.89
CA ASP A 97 -16.62 5.16 -12.50
C ASP A 97 -16.30 3.75 -11.97
N ASN A 98 -16.48 3.57 -10.67
CA ASN A 98 -16.15 2.32 -9.97
C ASN A 98 -16.97 1.12 -10.46
N GLU A 99 -18.23 1.32 -10.82
CA GLU A 99 -19.10 0.23 -11.31
C GLU A 99 -18.60 -0.29 -12.68
N GLU A 100 -18.22 0.62 -13.57
CA GLU A 100 -17.65 0.27 -14.86
C GLU A 100 -16.31 -0.45 -14.72
N VAL A 101 -15.43 0.00 -13.80
CA VAL A 101 -14.16 -0.69 -13.48
C VAL A 101 -14.42 -2.10 -12.97
N LYS A 102 -15.27 -2.23 -11.95
CA LYS A 102 -15.63 -3.52 -11.36
C LYS A 102 -16.15 -4.48 -12.42
N LYS A 103 -17.13 -4.05 -13.21
CA LYS A 103 -17.71 -4.85 -14.28
C LYS A 103 -16.67 -5.27 -15.33
N PHE A 104 -15.78 -4.35 -15.72
CA PHE A 104 -14.71 -4.64 -16.66
C PHE A 104 -13.77 -5.72 -16.15
N CYS A 105 -13.33 -5.61 -14.91
CA CYS A 105 -12.42 -6.56 -14.26
C CYS A 105 -13.08 -7.95 -14.11
N GLU A 106 -14.33 -8.00 -13.65
CA GLU A 106 -15.06 -9.25 -13.47
C GLU A 106 -15.35 -9.96 -14.79
N VAL A 107 -15.86 -9.23 -15.80
CA VAL A 107 -16.31 -9.83 -17.05
C VAL A 107 -15.15 -10.27 -17.95
N ASN A 108 -14.07 -9.48 -18.00
CA ASN A 108 -12.97 -9.77 -18.93
C ASN A 108 -11.88 -10.65 -18.33
N PHE A 109 -11.67 -10.59 -17.00
CA PHE A 109 -10.53 -11.23 -16.34
C PHE A 109 -10.95 -12.08 -15.11
N ASN A 110 -12.25 -12.17 -14.82
CA ASN A 110 -12.78 -12.88 -13.65
C ASN A 110 -12.12 -12.46 -12.32
N ILE A 111 -11.77 -11.17 -12.21
CA ILE A 111 -11.10 -10.63 -11.03
C ILE A 111 -11.99 -10.77 -9.80
N ASN A 112 -11.42 -11.34 -8.74
CA ASN A 112 -12.07 -11.45 -7.44
C ASN A 112 -11.13 -11.14 -6.25
N PHE A 113 -9.94 -10.62 -6.52
CA PHE A 113 -9.12 -10.03 -5.48
C PHE A 113 -9.60 -8.60 -5.13
N PRO A 114 -9.26 -8.07 -3.95
CA PRO A 114 -9.65 -6.73 -3.52
C PRO A 114 -9.24 -5.64 -4.50
N LEU A 115 -10.19 -4.76 -4.83
CA LEU A 115 -9.96 -3.53 -5.60
C LEU A 115 -10.38 -2.33 -4.76
N SER A 116 -9.60 -1.25 -4.77
CA SER A 116 -10.03 0.03 -4.22
C SER A 116 -10.98 0.76 -5.19
N THR A 117 -11.62 1.83 -4.71
CA THR A 117 -12.20 2.86 -5.57
C THR A 117 -11.13 3.46 -6.48
N ILE A 118 -11.55 4.10 -7.59
CA ILE A 118 -10.64 4.85 -8.46
C ILE A 118 -9.94 5.91 -7.63
N THR A 119 -8.62 5.92 -7.64
CA THR A 119 -7.78 6.70 -6.73
C THR A 119 -6.72 7.47 -7.52
N GLU A 120 -6.42 8.70 -7.12
CA GLU A 120 -5.26 9.43 -7.65
C GLU A 120 -3.97 8.87 -7.05
N ILE A 121 -2.98 8.58 -7.90
CA ILE A 121 -1.70 7.97 -7.51
C ILE A 121 -0.50 8.89 -7.76
N LYS A 122 -0.75 10.12 -8.22
CA LYS A 122 0.29 11.12 -8.50
C LYS A 122 -0.24 12.53 -8.26
N GLY A 123 0.63 13.42 -7.82
CA GLY A 123 0.32 14.82 -7.52
C GLY A 123 -0.04 15.03 -6.05
N ASP A 124 -0.48 16.25 -5.73
CA ASP A 124 -0.74 16.69 -4.35
C ASP A 124 -1.93 15.99 -3.69
N ASN A 125 -2.82 15.41 -4.50
CA ASN A 125 -4.00 14.65 -4.05
C ASN A 125 -3.79 13.14 -4.11
N ALA A 126 -2.57 12.66 -4.30
CA ALA A 126 -2.28 11.22 -4.30
C ALA A 126 -2.63 10.60 -2.95
N HIS A 127 -3.29 9.45 -3.00
CA HIS A 127 -3.71 8.71 -1.83
C HIS A 127 -2.51 8.11 -1.08
#